data_2335e1d7e0fc56f613fd8b25271eb6e9
#
_entry.id   2335e1d7e0fc56f613fd8b25271eb6e9
#
_cell.length_a   1.000
_cell.length_b   1.000
_cell.length_c   1.000
_cell.angle_alpha   90.00
_cell.angle_beta   90.00
_cell.angle_gamma   90.00
#
_symmetry.space_group_name_H-M   'P 1'
#
loop_
_entity.id
_entity.type
_entity.pdbx_description
1 polymer ?
#
loop_
_entity_poly.entity_id
_entity_poly.type
_entity_poly.pdbx_seq_one_letter_code
_entity_poly.pdbx_strand_id
1 'polypeptide(L)'
;MINQTLVQYFHWYYNEEEKLWNKAKKEAAHLEDLGVTMVWFPPAYKSTEGAKSVGYDCYDLYDLGEFDQKGSVETKYGSRDEYIAAIKALQERHITVMADVVLNHKAGADELEKIPVRKVNPHNREEFVSDVFEIEAWTKFTFPGRAGKYSDFIWDFHAFSGIDWAADIQEEGIFSIQNPYGDGWEQVPSGEFGNYDYLMFNDVDFRNPAVREELKRWGEWYYKTCGMKGFRLDAVKHVAADFLNEWIDHMNATFDEKFFIVAENWVTAEVEELHAYIEETGGRMQLFDSILHTNFYLASMAEENYDLSTIFNGTLTQTHPFLSITFVDNHDSQPMQALQSYVEYWFRPLAYALILLREHGIPCIFYPDLYGCKYTDKNEAGEEVEVELVGLPNLHTISRVRKFLAHGLQRDYFDHPNCIGWTREGDDENPNSGLAVVMSNGDDGIKRMEIGLRHAGITFTDILGHRSEQIVIDEQGWADFPCNAKGVSIWTSGYNQ
;
A
#
# COMPACT_ATOMS: atom_id res chain seq x y z
N MET A 1 -17.72 11.16 -13.08
CA MET A 1 -17.09 10.03 -12.37
C MET A 1 -16.52 10.51 -11.04
N ILE A 2 -16.62 9.72 -9.96
CA ILE A 2 -16.03 10.07 -8.66
C ILE A 2 -14.50 9.86 -8.73
N ASN A 3 -13.74 10.86 -8.30
CA ASN A 3 -12.29 10.72 -8.13
C ASN A 3 -12.00 9.81 -6.93
N GLN A 4 -11.54 8.59 -7.19
CA GLN A 4 -11.18 7.65 -6.14
C GLN A 4 -9.92 8.11 -5.42
N THR A 5 -9.89 8.02 -4.09
CA THR A 5 -8.75 8.35 -3.23
C THR A 5 -8.65 7.32 -2.12
N LEU A 6 -7.52 6.64 -2.03
CA LEU A 6 -7.19 5.68 -1.00
C LEU A 6 -6.38 6.37 0.12
N VAL A 7 -6.57 5.96 1.35
CA VAL A 7 -5.69 6.31 2.47
C VAL A 7 -5.18 5.03 3.10
N GLN A 8 -3.87 4.87 3.19
CA GLN A 8 -3.24 3.91 4.10
C GLN A 8 -3.36 4.49 5.51
N TYR A 9 -4.32 3.97 6.29
CA TYR A 9 -4.71 4.55 7.59
C TYR A 9 -3.88 3.98 8.75
N PHE A 10 -2.60 3.83 8.57
CA PHE A 10 -1.64 3.41 9.57
C PHE A 10 -0.20 3.70 9.11
N HIS A 11 0.74 3.59 10.04
CA HIS A 11 2.18 3.51 9.80
C HIS A 11 2.80 2.40 10.67
N TRP A 12 4.00 1.94 10.37
CA TRP A 12 4.62 0.81 11.05
C TRP A 12 4.69 0.98 12.59
N TYR A 13 5.08 2.17 13.02
CA TYR A 13 5.30 2.48 14.43
C TYR A 13 4.08 3.07 15.15
N TYR A 14 2.86 2.81 14.70
CA TYR A 14 1.67 3.37 15.34
C TYR A 14 1.71 3.14 16.85
N ASN A 15 1.77 4.23 17.63
CA ASN A 15 1.97 4.23 19.09
C ASN A 15 1.11 5.26 19.81
N GLU A 16 0.05 5.76 19.16
CA GLU A 16 -0.87 6.71 19.78
C GLU A 16 -1.62 6.07 20.95
N GLU A 17 -2.00 6.88 21.96
CA GLU A 17 -2.81 6.41 23.12
C GLU A 17 -4.17 5.88 22.67
N GLU A 18 -4.78 6.51 21.66
CA GLU A 18 -6.04 6.05 21.10
C GLU A 18 -5.81 4.88 20.14
N LYS A 19 -6.58 3.80 20.35
CA LYS A 19 -6.56 2.64 19.46
C LYS A 19 -7.00 3.04 18.04
N LEU A 20 -6.30 2.51 17.04
CA LEU A 20 -6.49 2.89 15.62
C LEU A 20 -7.94 2.73 15.16
N TRP A 21 -8.60 1.63 15.58
CA TRP A 21 -9.99 1.39 15.18
C TRP A 21 -10.94 2.46 15.70
N ASN A 22 -10.76 2.90 16.94
CA ASN A 22 -11.55 3.98 17.54
C ASN A 22 -11.30 5.31 16.88
N LYS A 23 -10.04 5.60 16.55
CA LYS A 23 -9.67 6.82 15.81
C LYS A 23 -10.31 6.82 14.41
N ALA A 24 -10.19 5.74 13.66
CA ALA A 24 -10.79 5.62 12.33
C ALA A 24 -12.32 5.81 12.35
N LYS A 25 -13.00 5.22 13.35
CA LYS A 25 -14.43 5.43 13.57
C LYS A 25 -14.80 6.90 13.79
N LYS A 26 -14.02 7.62 14.58
CA LYS A 26 -14.26 9.06 14.87
C LYS A 26 -13.99 9.92 13.66
N GLU A 27 -12.95 9.60 12.89
CA GLU A 27 -12.47 10.36 11.74
C GLU A 27 -13.28 10.11 10.46
N ALA A 28 -14.24 9.18 10.44
CA ALA A 28 -14.97 8.79 9.22
C ALA A 28 -15.60 9.98 8.48
N ALA A 29 -16.18 10.95 9.20
CA ALA A 29 -16.76 12.17 8.60
C ALA A 29 -15.68 13.10 8.04
N HIS A 30 -14.54 13.22 8.70
CA HIS A 30 -13.41 14.01 8.23
C HIS A 30 -12.80 13.43 6.95
N LEU A 31 -12.61 12.09 6.91
CA LEU A 31 -12.10 11.40 5.72
C LEU A 31 -13.05 11.57 4.52
N GLU A 32 -14.38 11.51 4.73
CA GLU A 32 -15.36 11.81 3.70
C GLU A 32 -15.24 13.25 3.19
N ASP A 33 -15.05 14.24 4.08
CA ASP A 33 -14.85 15.64 3.71
C ASP A 33 -13.59 15.83 2.83
N LEU A 34 -12.51 15.14 3.17
CA LEU A 34 -11.28 15.12 2.36
C LEU A 34 -11.43 14.47 0.99
N GLY A 35 -12.56 13.81 0.71
CA GLY A 35 -12.78 13.07 -0.54
C GLY A 35 -12.18 11.67 -0.56
N VAL A 36 -11.85 11.12 0.60
CA VAL A 36 -11.42 9.73 0.72
C VAL A 36 -12.58 8.81 0.37
N THR A 37 -12.35 7.88 -0.53
CA THR A 37 -13.32 6.88 -0.98
C THR A 37 -12.97 5.47 -0.53
N MET A 38 -11.71 5.26 -0.15
CA MET A 38 -11.21 3.97 0.30
C MET A 38 -10.22 4.16 1.45
N VAL A 39 -10.24 3.24 2.41
CA VAL A 39 -9.28 3.17 3.52
C VAL A 39 -8.66 1.77 3.55
N TRP A 40 -7.35 1.70 3.54
CA TRP A 40 -6.58 0.49 3.77
C TRP A 40 -6.17 0.44 5.25
N PHE A 41 -6.68 -0.55 5.97
CA PHE A 41 -6.32 -0.87 7.34
C PHE A 41 -5.16 -1.86 7.41
N PRO A 42 -4.33 -1.82 8.46
CA PRO A 42 -3.28 -2.81 8.69
C PRO A 42 -3.89 -4.19 8.97
N PRO A 43 -3.05 -5.27 8.94
CA PRO A 43 -3.50 -6.60 9.34
C PRO A 43 -4.20 -6.58 10.70
N ALA A 44 -5.45 -7.06 10.77
CA ALA A 44 -6.28 -6.96 11.96
C ALA A 44 -6.25 -8.20 12.85
N TYR A 45 -5.56 -9.27 12.43
CA TYR A 45 -5.51 -10.54 13.13
C TYR A 45 -4.32 -10.64 14.09
N LYS A 46 -4.37 -11.66 14.97
CA LYS A 46 -3.36 -11.87 16.00
C LYS A 46 -2.00 -12.26 15.40
N SER A 47 -0.98 -11.59 15.92
CA SER A 47 0.42 -11.79 15.56
C SER A 47 1.26 -12.27 16.75
N THR A 48 2.54 -12.53 16.54
CA THR A 48 3.41 -13.27 17.48
C THR A 48 3.57 -12.61 18.85
N GLU A 49 3.54 -11.27 18.92
CA GLU A 49 3.68 -10.51 20.17
C GLU A 49 2.37 -9.86 20.62
N GLY A 50 1.22 -10.37 20.14
CA GLY A 50 -0.09 -9.89 20.52
C GLY A 50 -0.28 -8.39 20.26
N ALA A 51 -0.60 -7.62 21.30
CA ALA A 51 -0.86 -6.18 21.17
C ALA A 51 0.38 -5.32 20.87
N LYS A 52 1.57 -5.89 20.71
CA LYS A 52 2.78 -5.16 20.34
C LYS A 52 3.09 -5.27 18.84
N SER A 53 2.69 -6.36 18.20
CA SER A 53 2.96 -6.63 16.80
C SER A 53 2.17 -5.74 15.86
N VAL A 54 2.82 -5.35 14.75
CA VAL A 54 2.22 -4.54 13.69
C VAL A 54 1.28 -5.32 12.76
N GLY A 55 1.31 -6.67 12.81
CA GLY A 55 0.35 -7.52 12.10
C GLY A 55 0.96 -8.42 11.03
N TYR A 56 2.13 -8.10 10.50
CA TYR A 56 2.75 -8.86 9.40
C TYR A 56 3.41 -10.18 9.84
N ASP A 57 3.73 -10.35 11.11
CA ASP A 57 4.15 -11.60 11.73
C ASP A 57 2.93 -12.46 12.15
N CYS A 58 2.10 -12.82 11.17
CA CYS A 58 0.78 -13.43 11.34
C CYS A 58 0.83 -14.75 12.11
N TYR A 59 0.09 -14.83 13.23
CA TYR A 59 -0.12 -16.07 13.99
C TYR A 59 -1.48 -16.71 13.69
N ASP A 60 -2.59 -16.06 14.02
CA ASP A 60 -3.94 -16.63 13.89
C ASP A 60 -4.85 -15.70 13.07
N LEU A 61 -5.12 -16.06 11.84
CA LEU A 61 -5.99 -15.34 10.91
C LEU A 61 -7.45 -15.17 11.41
N TYR A 62 -7.91 -16.07 12.29
CA TYR A 62 -9.27 -16.04 12.84
C TYR A 62 -9.40 -15.26 14.14
N ASP A 63 -8.30 -14.73 14.70
CA ASP A 63 -8.33 -13.95 15.91
C ASP A 63 -8.14 -12.45 15.62
N LEU A 64 -9.22 -11.71 15.54
CA LEU A 64 -9.24 -10.26 15.30
C LEU A 64 -9.10 -9.43 16.57
N GLY A 65 -8.50 -9.97 17.62
CA GLY A 65 -8.45 -9.37 18.96
C GLY A 65 -9.63 -9.80 19.82
N GLU A 66 -9.98 -11.08 19.78
CA GLU A 66 -11.08 -11.72 20.53
C GLU A 66 -10.58 -12.72 21.58
N PHE A 67 -9.46 -13.41 21.31
CA PHE A 67 -8.97 -14.49 22.16
C PHE A 67 -7.69 -14.10 22.91
N ASP A 68 -7.54 -14.63 24.14
CA ASP A 68 -6.30 -14.50 24.90
C ASP A 68 -5.24 -15.40 24.30
N GLN A 69 -4.45 -14.84 23.39
CA GLN A 69 -3.36 -15.50 22.66
C GLN A 69 -2.16 -14.56 22.55
N LYS A 70 -0.95 -15.12 22.56
CA LYS A 70 0.29 -14.33 22.42
C LYS A 70 0.39 -13.15 23.41
N GLY A 71 -0.14 -13.36 24.62
CA GLY A 71 -0.04 -12.41 25.74
C GLY A 71 -1.03 -11.25 25.74
N SER A 72 -2.05 -11.28 24.87
CA SER A 72 -3.12 -10.28 24.87
C SER A 72 -4.42 -10.81 24.28
N VAL A 73 -5.55 -10.17 24.65
CA VAL A 73 -6.82 -10.37 23.95
C VAL A 73 -6.86 -9.48 22.70
N GLU A 74 -6.62 -8.18 22.87
CA GLU A 74 -6.62 -7.23 21.75
C GLU A 74 -5.37 -7.36 20.88
N THR A 75 -5.49 -6.93 19.61
CA THR A 75 -4.34 -6.64 18.75
C THR A 75 -3.75 -5.25 19.08
N LYS A 76 -2.66 -4.87 18.45
CA LYS A 76 -2.07 -3.53 18.56
C LYS A 76 -3.11 -2.42 18.35
N TYR A 77 -4.02 -2.62 17.42
CA TYR A 77 -4.95 -1.62 16.91
C TYR A 77 -6.31 -1.60 17.60
N GLY A 78 -6.61 -2.60 18.44
CA GLY A 78 -7.83 -2.71 19.25
C GLY A 78 -8.45 -4.10 19.20
N SER A 79 -9.68 -4.19 19.70
CA SER A 79 -10.48 -5.40 19.74
C SER A 79 -11.24 -5.66 18.43
N ARG A 80 -11.73 -6.89 18.27
CA ARG A 80 -12.60 -7.30 17.16
C ARG A 80 -13.83 -6.41 17.01
N ASP A 81 -14.50 -6.08 18.09
CA ASP A 81 -15.72 -5.29 18.05
C ASP A 81 -15.45 -3.84 17.64
N GLU A 82 -14.30 -3.28 18.06
CA GLU A 82 -13.84 -1.95 17.63
C GLU A 82 -13.50 -1.94 16.12
N TYR A 83 -12.85 -2.99 15.63
CA TYR A 83 -12.54 -3.15 14.21
C TYR A 83 -13.81 -3.17 13.35
N ILE A 84 -14.80 -3.99 13.71
CA ILE A 84 -16.08 -4.08 13.01
C ILE A 84 -16.82 -2.73 13.07
N ALA A 85 -16.80 -2.06 14.24
CA ALA A 85 -17.43 -0.74 14.38
C ALA A 85 -16.77 0.35 13.53
N ALA A 86 -15.44 0.31 13.37
CA ALA A 86 -14.71 1.21 12.48
C ALA A 86 -15.08 1.01 11.02
N ILE A 87 -15.10 -0.25 10.56
CA ILE A 87 -15.52 -0.60 9.19
C ILE A 87 -16.94 -0.08 8.91
N LYS A 88 -17.88 -0.33 9.82
CA LYS A 88 -19.26 0.12 9.66
C LYS A 88 -19.37 1.64 9.59
N ALA A 89 -18.66 2.38 10.46
CA ALA A 89 -18.71 3.83 10.48
C ALA A 89 -18.16 4.45 9.18
N LEU A 90 -17.11 3.87 8.60
CA LEU A 90 -16.57 4.29 7.28
C LEU A 90 -17.56 3.97 6.15
N GLN A 91 -18.16 2.78 6.15
CA GLN A 91 -19.15 2.38 5.15
C GLN A 91 -20.43 3.25 5.19
N GLU A 92 -20.86 3.69 6.36
CA GLU A 92 -21.96 4.66 6.53
C GLU A 92 -21.63 6.03 5.89
N ARG A 93 -20.36 6.30 5.60
CA ARG A 93 -19.84 7.46 4.86
C ARG A 93 -19.47 7.14 3.41
N HIS A 94 -19.91 6.00 2.89
CA HIS A 94 -19.59 5.53 1.53
C HIS A 94 -18.08 5.31 1.29
N ILE A 95 -17.31 5.09 2.35
CA ILE A 95 -15.88 4.78 2.26
C ILE A 95 -15.71 3.26 2.27
N THR A 96 -15.12 2.72 1.22
CA THR A 96 -14.77 1.30 1.13
C THR A 96 -13.60 1.00 2.06
N VAL A 97 -13.74 -0.03 2.89
CA VAL A 97 -12.63 -0.50 3.72
C VAL A 97 -11.94 -1.68 3.05
N MET A 98 -10.64 -1.61 2.98
CA MET A 98 -9.74 -2.66 2.50
C MET A 98 -9.03 -3.28 3.70
N ALA A 99 -9.13 -4.62 3.82
CA ALA A 99 -8.36 -5.38 4.79
C ALA A 99 -6.99 -5.76 4.22
N ASP A 100 -5.95 -5.66 5.02
CA ASP A 100 -4.64 -6.20 4.70
C ASP A 100 -4.64 -7.71 4.88
N VAL A 101 -4.11 -8.44 3.91
CA VAL A 101 -4.18 -9.91 3.83
C VAL A 101 -2.78 -10.46 3.64
N VAL A 102 -2.24 -11.08 4.70
CA VAL A 102 -0.93 -11.73 4.73
C VAL A 102 -1.13 -13.23 4.62
N LEU A 103 -0.93 -13.80 3.43
CA LEU A 103 -1.10 -15.23 3.16
C LEU A 103 0.23 -15.95 2.98
N ASN A 104 1.29 -15.23 2.62
CA ASN A 104 2.58 -15.80 2.29
C ASN A 104 3.19 -16.63 3.41
N HIS A 105 3.04 -16.21 4.66
CA HIS A 105 3.75 -16.85 5.78
C HIS A 105 2.95 -16.82 7.08
N LYS A 106 3.42 -17.63 8.04
CA LYS A 106 2.95 -17.64 9.43
C LYS A 106 4.12 -17.64 10.40
N ALA A 107 3.92 -16.99 11.55
CA ALA A 107 4.93 -16.89 12.60
C ALA A 107 4.40 -17.26 13.98
N GLY A 108 5.28 -17.65 14.90
CA GLY A 108 4.93 -17.89 16.30
C GLY A 108 4.18 -19.19 16.57
N ALA A 109 4.51 -20.28 15.92
CA ALA A 109 3.93 -21.60 16.16
C ALA A 109 3.91 -22.00 17.64
N ASP A 110 2.99 -22.89 18.02
CA ASP A 110 2.76 -23.33 19.40
C ASP A 110 3.62 -24.51 19.83
N GLU A 111 3.99 -25.38 18.89
CA GLU A 111 4.74 -26.61 19.17
C GLU A 111 5.87 -26.82 18.15
N LEU A 112 6.94 -27.46 18.63
CA LEU A 112 8.03 -27.96 17.78
C LEU A 112 7.60 -29.25 17.08
N GLU A 113 8.06 -29.40 15.85
CA GLU A 113 7.98 -30.66 15.09
C GLU A 113 9.37 -31.07 14.62
N LYS A 114 9.58 -32.39 14.48
CA LYS A 114 10.75 -32.93 13.84
C LYS A 114 10.47 -33.10 12.36
N ILE A 115 11.19 -32.37 11.53
CA ILE A 115 10.87 -32.18 10.11
C ILE A 115 12.09 -32.48 9.21
N PRO A 116 11.90 -33.09 8.04
CA PRO A 116 12.96 -33.28 7.05
C PRO A 116 13.13 -31.98 6.22
N VAL A 117 14.37 -31.52 6.09
CA VAL A 117 14.69 -30.30 5.35
C VAL A 117 15.95 -30.48 4.49
N ARG A 118 16.12 -29.54 3.54
CA ARG A 118 17.40 -29.24 2.89
C ARG A 118 17.77 -27.79 3.15
N LYS A 119 19.03 -27.53 3.40
CA LYS A 119 19.55 -26.15 3.48
C LYS A 119 19.73 -25.59 2.08
N VAL A 120 19.34 -24.33 1.89
CA VAL A 120 19.29 -23.63 0.61
C VAL A 120 20.35 -22.53 0.56
N ASN A 121 20.92 -22.28 -0.62
CA ASN A 121 21.77 -21.12 -0.86
C ASN A 121 20.93 -19.82 -0.82
N PRO A 122 21.21 -18.87 0.10
CA PRO A 122 20.41 -17.65 0.21
C PRO A 122 20.47 -16.73 -1.03
N HIS A 123 21.51 -16.88 -1.86
CA HIS A 123 21.73 -16.10 -3.08
C HIS A 123 21.26 -16.80 -4.37
N ASN A 124 20.94 -18.08 -4.27
CA ASN A 124 20.33 -18.88 -5.34
C ASN A 124 19.41 -19.92 -4.72
N ARG A 125 18.13 -19.59 -4.60
CA ARG A 125 17.11 -20.40 -3.91
C ARG A 125 16.84 -21.76 -4.57
N GLU A 126 17.24 -21.93 -5.84
CA GLU A 126 17.16 -23.22 -6.54
C GLU A 126 18.31 -24.17 -6.17
N GLU A 127 19.34 -23.69 -5.48
CA GLU A 127 20.52 -24.47 -5.11
C GLU A 127 20.41 -25.00 -3.67
N PHE A 128 20.29 -26.34 -3.53
CA PHE A 128 20.40 -27.01 -2.24
C PHE A 128 21.87 -27.22 -1.87
N VAL A 129 22.27 -26.76 -0.68
CA VAL A 129 23.64 -26.88 -0.16
C VAL A 129 23.83 -28.00 0.84
N SER A 130 22.80 -28.84 1.05
CA SER A 130 22.85 -30.04 1.88
C SER A 130 22.05 -31.20 1.28
N ASP A 131 22.36 -32.43 1.70
CA ASP A 131 21.42 -33.55 1.62
C ASP A 131 20.24 -33.31 2.56
N VAL A 132 19.20 -34.17 2.45
CA VAL A 132 18.06 -34.15 3.39
C VAL A 132 18.55 -34.56 4.78
N PHE A 133 18.20 -33.77 5.79
CA PHE A 133 18.43 -34.07 7.20
C PHE A 133 17.23 -33.62 8.04
N GLU A 134 17.15 -34.08 9.29
CA GLU A 134 16.07 -33.74 10.20
C GLU A 134 16.50 -32.58 11.13
N ILE A 135 15.57 -31.63 11.38
CA ILE A 135 15.70 -30.58 12.39
C ILE A 135 14.46 -30.55 13.25
N GLU A 136 14.53 -29.91 14.41
CA GLU A 136 13.35 -29.47 15.17
C GLU A 136 13.02 -28.01 14.80
N ALA A 137 11.76 -27.77 14.43
CA ALA A 137 11.30 -26.44 14.02
C ALA A 137 9.91 -26.10 14.56
N TRP A 138 9.67 -24.81 14.77
CA TRP A 138 8.38 -24.27 15.20
C TRP A 138 7.42 -24.18 14.01
N THR A 139 6.70 -25.27 13.73
CA THR A 139 5.83 -25.38 12.54
C THR A 139 4.39 -25.76 12.87
N LYS A 140 4.08 -26.11 14.14
CA LYS A 140 2.74 -26.55 14.49
C LYS A 140 1.94 -25.48 15.23
N PHE A 141 0.82 -25.07 14.62
CA PHE A 141 -0.09 -24.06 15.13
C PHE A 141 -1.41 -24.74 15.52
N THR A 142 -1.71 -24.71 16.81
CA THR A 142 -2.87 -25.36 17.42
C THR A 142 -3.90 -24.36 17.95
N PHE A 143 -3.52 -23.10 18.06
CA PHE A 143 -4.37 -21.98 18.51
C PHE A 143 -5.12 -22.27 19.81
N PRO A 144 -4.42 -22.56 20.91
CA PRO A 144 -5.05 -23.04 22.14
C PRO A 144 -6.02 -22.04 22.77
N GLY A 145 -5.77 -20.73 22.64
CA GLY A 145 -6.67 -19.71 23.16
C GLY A 145 -7.99 -19.61 22.39
N ARG A 146 -7.98 -19.91 21.08
CA ARG A 146 -9.18 -19.97 20.24
C ARG A 146 -9.94 -21.29 20.39
N ALA A 147 -9.26 -22.36 20.74
CA ALA A 147 -9.82 -23.67 21.05
C ALA A 147 -10.80 -24.21 19.97
N GLY A 148 -10.40 -24.10 18.69
CA GLY A 148 -11.19 -24.61 17.55
C GLY A 148 -12.39 -23.74 17.13
N LYS A 149 -12.66 -22.58 17.80
CA LYS A 149 -13.71 -21.67 17.37
C LYS A 149 -13.36 -21.11 15.97
N TYR A 150 -14.31 -21.09 15.05
CA TYR A 150 -14.26 -20.68 13.64
C TYR A 150 -13.55 -21.65 12.70
N SER A 151 -12.47 -22.34 13.11
CA SER A 151 -11.79 -23.38 12.38
C SER A 151 -11.08 -24.33 13.33
N ASP A 152 -11.11 -25.63 13.05
CA ASP A 152 -10.38 -26.68 13.72
C ASP A 152 -9.15 -27.13 12.92
N PHE A 153 -8.79 -26.42 11.86
CA PHE A 153 -7.62 -26.69 11.04
C PHE A 153 -6.33 -26.51 11.85
N ILE A 154 -5.51 -27.53 11.86
CA ILE A 154 -4.18 -27.50 12.47
C ILE A 154 -3.16 -27.30 11.36
N TRP A 155 -2.35 -26.25 11.49
CA TRP A 155 -1.21 -26.04 10.62
C TRP A 155 -0.04 -26.86 11.19
N ASP A 156 0.50 -27.77 10.43
CA ASP A 156 1.71 -28.50 10.72
C ASP A 156 2.73 -28.32 9.59
N PHE A 157 3.90 -28.95 9.68
CA PHE A 157 4.95 -28.76 8.69
C PHE A 157 4.54 -29.11 7.25
N HIS A 158 3.48 -29.90 7.02
CA HIS A 158 2.96 -30.16 5.69
C HIS A 158 2.26 -28.95 5.04
N ALA A 159 1.97 -27.93 5.83
CA ALA A 159 1.39 -26.68 5.34
C ALA A 159 2.44 -25.67 4.89
N PHE A 160 3.73 -26.00 4.98
CA PHE A 160 4.82 -25.07 4.73
C PHE A 160 5.86 -25.62 3.77
N SER A 161 6.41 -24.73 2.93
CA SER A 161 7.49 -25.02 1.97
C SER A 161 8.87 -24.70 2.54
N GLY A 162 8.97 -23.77 3.51
CA GLY A 162 10.24 -23.33 4.07
C GLY A 162 10.16 -22.68 5.44
N ILE A 163 11.32 -22.59 6.10
CA ILE A 163 11.52 -21.90 7.38
C ILE A 163 12.91 -21.27 7.47
N ASP A 164 13.15 -20.41 8.46
CA ASP A 164 14.42 -19.70 8.69
C ASP A 164 15.18 -20.08 9.96
N TRP A 165 14.62 -20.96 10.82
CA TRP A 165 15.24 -21.31 12.10
C TRP A 165 15.15 -22.80 12.45
N ALA A 166 16.31 -23.42 12.67
CA ALA A 166 16.43 -24.79 13.18
C ALA A 166 16.67 -24.76 14.70
N ALA A 167 15.68 -25.16 15.49
CA ALA A 167 15.68 -24.95 16.93
C ALA A 167 16.65 -25.87 17.70
N ASP A 168 16.83 -27.12 17.26
CA ASP A 168 17.70 -28.13 17.89
C ASP A 168 19.19 -27.81 17.72
N ILE A 169 19.56 -27.27 16.56
CA ILE A 169 20.94 -26.91 16.23
C ILE A 169 21.23 -25.40 16.41
N GLN A 170 20.19 -24.59 16.73
CA GLN A 170 20.25 -23.12 16.92
C GLN A 170 20.91 -22.42 15.73
N GLU A 171 20.46 -22.76 14.54
CA GLU A 171 21.00 -22.23 13.29
C GLU A 171 19.93 -21.43 12.54
N GLU A 172 20.30 -20.20 12.15
CA GLU A 172 19.55 -19.37 11.21
C GLU A 172 19.97 -19.73 9.77
N GLY A 173 19.00 -19.83 8.86
CA GLY A 173 19.25 -20.13 7.46
C GLY A 173 17.96 -20.38 6.73
N ILE A 174 18.01 -20.56 5.42
CA ILE A 174 16.85 -20.93 4.62
C ILE A 174 16.81 -22.44 4.50
N PHE A 175 15.76 -23.05 5.04
CA PHE A 175 15.55 -24.50 5.02
C PHE A 175 14.28 -24.82 4.24
N SER A 176 14.43 -25.50 3.10
CA SER A 176 13.30 -26.03 2.34
C SER A 176 12.77 -27.28 3.00
N ILE A 177 11.50 -27.30 3.34
CA ILE A 177 10.81 -28.43 3.98
C ILE A 177 10.52 -29.49 2.94
N GLN A 178 10.84 -30.75 3.27
CA GLN A 178 10.50 -31.89 2.42
C GLN A 178 9.14 -32.43 2.83
N ASN A 179 8.11 -32.11 2.04
CA ASN A 179 6.74 -32.54 2.28
C ASN A 179 6.15 -33.28 1.06
N PRO A 180 4.98 -33.94 1.18
CA PRO A 180 4.44 -34.78 0.10
C PRO A 180 3.91 -33.97 -1.11
N TYR A 181 3.81 -32.63 -1.05
CA TYR A 181 3.22 -31.80 -2.10
C TYR A 181 4.24 -31.32 -3.13
N GLY A 182 5.50 -31.32 -2.81
CA GLY A 182 6.59 -30.97 -3.73
C GLY A 182 7.96 -30.95 -3.09
N ASP A 183 8.99 -31.00 -3.90
CA ASP A 183 10.39 -30.82 -3.51
C ASP A 183 10.81 -29.38 -3.88
N GLY A 184 11.34 -28.64 -2.93
CA GLY A 184 11.72 -27.24 -3.11
C GLY A 184 10.53 -26.26 -3.07
N TRP A 185 10.66 -25.22 -3.84
CA TRP A 185 9.79 -24.05 -3.82
C TRP A 185 8.62 -24.15 -4.81
N GLU A 186 7.57 -23.41 -4.58
CA GLU A 186 6.54 -23.16 -5.58
C GLU A 186 7.09 -22.28 -6.71
N GLN A 187 6.41 -22.30 -7.85
CA GLN A 187 6.75 -21.37 -8.92
C GLN A 187 6.04 -20.04 -8.67
N VAL A 188 6.84 -18.99 -8.50
CA VAL A 188 6.37 -17.63 -8.29
C VAL A 188 6.81 -16.73 -9.44
N PRO A 189 6.13 -15.58 -9.65
CA PRO A 189 6.46 -14.67 -10.74
C PRO A 189 7.87 -14.07 -10.66
N SER A 190 8.40 -13.90 -9.44
CA SER A 190 9.72 -13.28 -9.25
C SER A 190 10.86 -14.25 -9.50
N GLY A 191 11.73 -13.91 -10.46
CA GLY A 191 12.99 -14.63 -10.72
C GLY A 191 14.17 -14.18 -9.87
N GLU A 192 13.99 -13.31 -8.87
CA GLU A 192 15.05 -12.91 -7.96
C GLU A 192 15.60 -14.15 -7.23
N PHE A 193 16.90 -14.20 -7.02
CA PHE A 193 17.61 -15.37 -6.43
C PHE A 193 17.27 -16.71 -7.10
N GLY A 194 16.88 -16.70 -8.39
CA GLY A 194 16.40 -17.87 -9.14
C GLY A 194 14.90 -18.14 -8.96
N ASN A 195 14.43 -18.17 -7.75
CA ASN A 195 13.01 -18.28 -7.38
C ASN A 195 12.79 -17.64 -6.01
N TYR A 196 11.98 -16.61 -5.92
CA TYR A 196 11.78 -15.85 -4.68
C TYR A 196 10.47 -16.22 -3.96
N ASP A 197 10.13 -17.50 -3.90
CA ASP A 197 9.01 -18.02 -3.13
C ASP A 197 9.19 -17.71 -1.63
N TYR A 198 10.27 -18.21 -1.03
CA TYR A 198 10.56 -17.98 0.38
C TYR A 198 10.88 -16.51 0.68
N LEU A 199 10.07 -15.86 1.53
CA LEU A 199 10.35 -14.53 2.07
C LEU A 199 10.88 -14.60 3.50
N MET A 200 10.11 -15.13 4.44
CA MET A 200 10.43 -15.18 5.87
C MET A 200 9.54 -16.17 6.64
N PHE A 201 9.88 -16.49 7.88
CA PHE A 201 9.12 -17.30 8.82
C PHE A 201 8.73 -18.69 8.27
N ASN A 202 7.51 -19.16 8.57
CA ASN A 202 6.96 -20.39 7.99
C ASN A 202 6.25 -20.04 6.68
N ASP A 203 6.90 -20.29 5.57
CA ASP A 203 6.41 -20.03 4.22
C ASP A 203 5.29 -20.99 3.85
N VAL A 204 4.14 -20.49 3.43
CA VAL A 204 2.92 -21.30 3.21
C VAL A 204 3.00 -22.07 1.90
N ASP A 205 2.83 -23.38 1.93
CA ASP A 205 2.82 -24.23 0.74
C ASP A 205 1.41 -24.30 0.11
N PHE A 206 1.19 -23.51 -0.94
CA PHE A 206 -0.07 -23.50 -1.68
C PHE A 206 -0.26 -24.72 -2.61
N ARG A 207 0.73 -25.62 -2.74
CA ARG A 207 0.56 -26.92 -3.40
C ARG A 207 -0.30 -27.86 -2.56
N ASN A 208 -0.42 -27.60 -1.24
CA ASN A 208 -1.28 -28.34 -0.33
C ASN A 208 -2.76 -27.95 -0.52
N PRO A 209 -3.64 -28.85 -1.03
CA PRO A 209 -5.04 -28.52 -1.26
C PRO A 209 -5.80 -28.16 0.03
N ALA A 210 -5.39 -28.75 1.18
CA ALA A 210 -6.05 -28.46 2.46
C ALA A 210 -5.76 -27.01 2.93
N VAL A 211 -4.58 -26.49 2.65
CA VAL A 211 -4.21 -25.09 2.89
C VAL A 211 -5.04 -24.17 2.02
N ARG A 212 -5.15 -24.43 0.71
CA ARG A 212 -6.00 -23.62 -0.20
C ARG A 212 -7.46 -23.58 0.26
N GLU A 213 -8.02 -24.73 0.65
CA GLU A 213 -9.41 -24.78 1.14
C GLU A 213 -9.58 -24.04 2.47
N GLU A 214 -8.60 -24.12 3.37
CA GLU A 214 -8.65 -23.39 4.63
C GLU A 214 -8.58 -21.88 4.42
N LEU A 215 -7.75 -21.39 3.53
CA LEU A 215 -7.63 -19.96 3.24
C LEU A 215 -8.86 -19.42 2.49
N LYS A 216 -9.53 -20.23 1.65
CA LYS A 216 -10.82 -19.86 1.07
C LYS A 216 -11.92 -19.75 2.16
N ARG A 217 -12.00 -20.74 3.07
CA ARG A 217 -12.93 -20.70 4.21
C ARG A 217 -12.66 -19.51 5.14
N TRP A 218 -11.38 -19.20 5.38
CA TRP A 218 -11.01 -18.03 6.13
C TRP A 218 -11.47 -16.74 5.45
N GLY A 219 -11.22 -16.55 4.17
CA GLY A 219 -11.66 -15.38 3.42
C GLY A 219 -13.19 -15.18 3.51
N GLU A 220 -13.97 -16.26 3.35
CA GLU A 220 -15.43 -16.23 3.53
C GLU A 220 -15.83 -15.80 4.94
N TRP A 221 -15.20 -16.40 5.97
CA TRP A 221 -15.47 -16.05 7.36
C TRP A 221 -15.12 -14.58 7.64
N TYR A 222 -13.98 -14.12 7.14
CA TYR A 222 -13.53 -12.76 7.33
C TYR A 222 -14.51 -11.74 6.75
N TYR A 223 -14.92 -11.95 5.50
CA TYR A 223 -15.93 -11.10 4.87
C TYR A 223 -17.28 -11.14 5.61
N LYS A 224 -17.79 -12.33 5.92
CA LYS A 224 -19.06 -12.49 6.67
C LYS A 224 -19.03 -11.83 8.05
N THR A 225 -17.86 -11.79 8.67
CA THR A 225 -17.66 -11.21 10.01
C THR A 225 -17.55 -9.69 9.98
N CYS A 226 -16.82 -9.14 9.02
CA CYS A 226 -16.42 -7.74 9.02
C CYS A 226 -17.11 -6.91 7.93
N GLY A 227 -17.49 -7.51 6.81
CA GLY A 227 -18.19 -6.83 5.71
C GLY A 227 -17.33 -5.85 4.90
N MET A 228 -15.97 -5.97 4.96
CA MET A 228 -15.09 -5.16 4.11
C MET A 228 -15.34 -5.47 2.63
N LYS A 229 -15.09 -4.49 1.75
CA LYS A 229 -15.33 -4.63 0.31
C LYS A 229 -14.08 -4.54 -0.54
N GLY A 230 -12.91 -4.61 0.07
CA GLY A 230 -11.63 -4.64 -0.61
C GLY A 230 -10.58 -5.38 0.19
N PHE A 231 -9.51 -5.75 -0.51
CA PHE A 231 -8.35 -6.41 0.07
C PHE A 231 -7.07 -5.79 -0.47
N ARG A 232 -6.09 -5.60 0.41
CA ARG A 232 -4.69 -5.42 0.03
C ARG A 232 -4.00 -6.75 0.25
N LEU A 233 -3.44 -7.32 -0.80
CA LEU A 233 -2.68 -8.56 -0.72
C LEU A 233 -1.21 -8.24 -0.53
N ASP A 234 -0.67 -8.73 0.58
CA ASP A 234 0.72 -8.55 1.00
C ASP A 234 1.65 -9.45 0.19
N ALA A 235 2.84 -8.93 -0.15
CA ALA A 235 3.99 -9.67 -0.65
C ALA A 235 3.68 -10.66 -1.79
N VAL A 236 2.81 -10.28 -2.74
CA VAL A 236 2.27 -11.21 -3.76
C VAL A 236 3.30 -11.77 -4.72
N LYS A 237 4.47 -11.15 -4.85
CA LYS A 237 5.56 -11.69 -5.68
C LYS A 237 6.16 -12.97 -5.13
N HIS A 238 5.87 -13.30 -3.86
CA HIS A 238 6.30 -14.52 -3.16
C HIS A 238 5.19 -15.57 -3.06
N VAL A 239 4.02 -15.31 -3.65
CA VAL A 239 2.85 -16.20 -3.61
C VAL A 239 2.54 -16.72 -5.01
N ALA A 240 2.24 -18.01 -5.12
CA ALA A 240 1.82 -18.60 -6.38
C ALA A 240 0.60 -17.88 -6.99
N ALA A 241 0.75 -17.32 -8.19
CA ALA A 241 -0.27 -16.49 -8.83
C ALA A 241 -1.56 -17.29 -9.13
N ASP A 242 -1.47 -18.59 -9.41
CA ASP A 242 -2.62 -19.46 -9.63
C ASP A 242 -3.50 -19.57 -8.38
N PHE A 243 -2.89 -19.65 -7.18
CA PHE A 243 -3.64 -19.65 -5.93
C PHE A 243 -4.34 -18.31 -5.70
N LEU A 244 -3.67 -17.18 -5.91
CA LEU A 244 -4.29 -15.87 -5.74
C LEU A 244 -5.47 -15.69 -6.72
N ASN A 245 -5.31 -16.11 -7.97
CA ASN A 245 -6.40 -16.10 -8.95
C ASN A 245 -7.57 -16.97 -8.49
N GLU A 246 -7.31 -18.18 -8.01
CA GLU A 246 -8.32 -19.09 -7.46
C GLU A 246 -9.05 -18.47 -6.26
N TRP A 247 -8.30 -17.88 -5.33
CA TRP A 247 -8.87 -17.27 -4.13
C TRP A 247 -9.75 -16.07 -4.45
N ILE A 248 -9.30 -15.17 -5.33
CA ILE A 248 -10.05 -13.99 -5.77
C ILE A 248 -11.34 -14.41 -6.50
N ASP A 249 -11.22 -15.34 -7.45
CA ASP A 249 -12.38 -15.83 -8.21
C ASP A 249 -13.39 -16.53 -7.30
N HIS A 250 -12.92 -17.32 -6.32
CA HIS A 250 -13.74 -17.94 -5.30
C HIS A 250 -14.52 -16.91 -4.46
N MET A 251 -13.83 -15.88 -3.97
CA MET A 251 -14.46 -14.83 -3.17
C MET A 251 -15.52 -14.06 -3.96
N ASN A 252 -15.19 -13.64 -5.18
CA ASN A 252 -16.11 -12.92 -6.06
C ASN A 252 -17.37 -13.77 -6.37
N ALA A 253 -17.18 -15.05 -6.71
CA ALA A 253 -18.29 -15.95 -7.05
C ALA A 253 -19.16 -16.30 -5.83
N THR A 254 -18.56 -16.51 -4.66
CA THR A 254 -19.29 -16.90 -3.44
C THR A 254 -20.24 -15.81 -2.96
N PHE A 255 -19.86 -14.55 -3.14
CA PHE A 255 -20.63 -13.41 -2.62
C PHE A 255 -21.36 -12.60 -3.70
N ASP A 256 -21.22 -12.96 -4.97
CA ASP A 256 -21.72 -12.18 -6.11
C ASP A 256 -21.29 -10.70 -6.00
N GLU A 257 -20.03 -10.49 -5.59
CA GLU A 257 -19.40 -9.19 -5.38
C GLU A 257 -18.16 -9.09 -6.30
N LYS A 258 -17.83 -7.87 -6.68
CA LYS A 258 -16.53 -7.56 -7.27
C LYS A 258 -15.71 -6.79 -6.23
N PHE A 259 -14.89 -7.52 -5.47
CA PHE A 259 -14.01 -6.89 -4.50
C PHE A 259 -12.98 -6.01 -5.19
N PHE A 260 -12.68 -4.87 -4.55
CA PHE A 260 -11.55 -4.05 -4.96
C PHE A 260 -10.26 -4.65 -4.38
N ILE A 261 -9.36 -5.11 -5.24
CA ILE A 261 -8.15 -5.79 -4.83
C ILE A 261 -6.93 -4.94 -5.23
N VAL A 262 -6.06 -4.68 -4.25
CA VAL A 262 -4.76 -4.05 -4.47
C VAL A 262 -3.67 -5.02 -4.01
N ALA A 263 -2.64 -5.21 -4.79
CA ALA A 263 -1.56 -6.12 -4.47
C ALA A 263 -0.20 -5.41 -4.41
N GLU A 264 0.63 -5.83 -3.47
CA GLU A 264 1.99 -5.37 -3.36
C GLU A 264 2.93 -6.31 -4.10
N ASN A 265 3.37 -5.86 -5.26
CA ASN A 265 4.50 -6.43 -5.98
C ASN A 265 5.60 -5.37 -6.07
N TRP A 266 6.56 -5.40 -5.14
CA TRP A 266 7.57 -4.36 -5.00
C TRP A 266 8.65 -4.49 -6.07
N VAL A 267 8.64 -3.55 -7.03
CA VAL A 267 9.59 -3.44 -8.15
C VAL A 267 10.06 -2.00 -8.26
N THR A 268 11.35 -1.75 -8.33
CA THR A 268 11.91 -0.39 -8.28
C THR A 268 12.42 0.15 -9.62
N ALA A 269 12.50 -0.68 -10.65
CA ALA A 269 13.12 -0.28 -11.92
C ALA A 269 12.42 -0.82 -13.18
N GLU A 270 12.09 -2.11 -13.24
CA GLU A 270 11.67 -2.77 -14.48
C GLU A 270 10.16 -3.00 -14.51
N VAL A 271 9.42 -2.09 -15.15
CA VAL A 271 7.95 -2.15 -15.23
C VAL A 271 7.45 -3.42 -15.94
N GLU A 272 8.29 -4.06 -16.73
CA GLU A 272 8.00 -5.33 -17.40
C GLU A 272 7.69 -6.46 -16.42
N GLU A 273 8.27 -6.45 -15.22
CA GLU A 273 7.91 -7.41 -14.15
C GLU A 273 6.46 -7.22 -13.70
N LEU A 274 6.02 -5.96 -13.53
CA LEU A 274 4.63 -5.66 -13.21
C LEU A 274 3.68 -6.02 -14.36
N HIS A 275 4.10 -5.83 -15.62
CA HIS A 275 3.32 -6.23 -16.78
C HIS A 275 3.16 -7.76 -16.83
N ALA A 276 4.25 -8.51 -16.65
CA ALA A 276 4.20 -9.98 -16.60
C ALA A 276 3.26 -10.47 -15.51
N TYR A 277 3.31 -9.85 -14.32
CA TYR A 277 2.42 -10.18 -13.21
C TYR A 277 0.95 -9.88 -13.52
N ILE A 278 0.65 -8.75 -14.18
CA ILE A 278 -0.71 -8.41 -14.64
C ILE A 278 -1.22 -9.44 -15.64
N GLU A 279 -0.38 -9.87 -16.60
CA GLU A 279 -0.74 -10.91 -17.57
C GLU A 279 -1.03 -12.24 -16.88
N GLU A 280 -0.18 -12.69 -15.95
CA GLU A 280 -0.31 -13.94 -15.22
C GLU A 280 -1.56 -13.95 -14.32
N THR A 281 -1.88 -12.82 -13.70
CA THR A 281 -3.09 -12.69 -12.87
C THR A 281 -4.33 -12.29 -13.67
N GLY A 282 -4.19 -12.07 -14.98
CA GLY A 282 -5.31 -11.68 -15.85
C GLY A 282 -5.95 -10.34 -15.46
N GLY A 283 -5.17 -9.43 -14.88
CA GLY A 283 -5.64 -8.10 -14.47
C GLY A 283 -6.70 -8.11 -13.36
N ARG A 284 -6.71 -9.13 -12.48
CA ARG A 284 -7.69 -9.26 -11.40
C ARG A 284 -7.52 -8.25 -10.27
N MET A 285 -6.36 -7.59 -10.21
CA MET A 285 -6.00 -6.68 -9.13
C MET A 285 -5.27 -5.44 -9.66
N GLN A 286 -5.36 -4.36 -8.91
CA GLN A 286 -4.49 -3.20 -9.05
C GLN A 286 -3.16 -3.48 -8.36
N LEU A 287 -2.09 -2.80 -8.81
CA LEU A 287 -0.77 -2.88 -8.20
C LEU A 287 -0.31 -1.51 -7.71
N PHE A 288 0.42 -1.48 -6.61
CA PHE A 288 1.14 -0.29 -6.19
C PHE A 288 2.25 0.04 -7.20
N ASP A 289 2.32 1.31 -7.61
CA ASP A 289 3.35 1.81 -8.54
C ASP A 289 4.61 2.20 -7.75
N SER A 290 5.35 1.19 -7.31
CA SER A 290 6.59 1.37 -6.56
C SER A 290 7.72 2.00 -7.39
N ILE A 291 7.64 1.92 -8.73
CA ILE A 291 8.57 2.62 -9.62
C ILE A 291 8.31 4.12 -9.59
N LEU A 292 7.05 4.56 -9.59
CA LEU A 292 6.72 5.98 -9.45
C LEU A 292 7.16 6.54 -8.09
N HIS A 293 6.97 5.77 -7.01
CA HIS A 293 7.53 6.10 -5.69
C HIS A 293 9.05 6.26 -5.75
N THR A 294 9.76 5.32 -6.39
CA THR A 294 11.22 5.39 -6.57
C THR A 294 11.62 6.65 -7.35
N ASN A 295 10.87 7.02 -8.39
CA ASN A 295 11.11 8.24 -9.15
C ASN A 295 10.92 9.49 -8.27
N PHE A 296 9.93 9.52 -7.39
CA PHE A 296 9.74 10.61 -6.43
C PHE A 296 10.90 10.71 -5.43
N TYR A 297 11.34 9.57 -4.88
CA TYR A 297 12.50 9.52 -3.99
C TYR A 297 13.75 10.07 -4.68
N LEU A 298 14.08 9.57 -5.88
CA LEU A 298 15.24 10.02 -6.66
C LEU A 298 15.15 11.52 -7.02
N ALA A 299 13.96 12.00 -7.41
CA ALA A 299 13.72 13.41 -7.70
C ALA A 299 13.94 14.28 -6.46
N SER A 300 13.48 13.82 -5.30
CA SER A 300 13.65 14.54 -4.05
C SER A 300 15.10 14.67 -3.63
N MET A 301 15.92 13.65 -3.89
CA MET A 301 17.36 13.62 -3.58
C MET A 301 18.22 14.38 -4.58
N ALA A 302 17.86 14.33 -5.87
CA ALA A 302 18.64 14.99 -6.95
C ALA A 302 18.28 16.47 -7.13
N GLU A 303 17.17 16.92 -6.55
CA GLU A 303 16.68 18.29 -6.61
C GLU A 303 16.61 18.82 -8.08
N GLU A 304 17.21 19.97 -8.38
CA GLU A 304 17.23 20.58 -9.71
C GLU A 304 17.96 19.77 -10.79
N ASN A 305 18.72 18.76 -10.39
CA ASN A 305 19.42 17.87 -11.33
C ASN A 305 18.51 16.73 -11.84
N TYR A 306 17.30 16.57 -11.29
CA TYR A 306 16.33 15.61 -11.79
C TYR A 306 15.48 16.24 -12.89
N ASP A 307 15.33 15.54 -14.02
CA ASP A 307 14.43 15.96 -15.11
C ASP A 307 12.97 15.59 -14.78
N LEU A 308 12.20 16.55 -14.24
CA LEU A 308 10.78 16.35 -13.91
C LEU A 308 9.92 15.92 -15.10
N SER A 309 10.33 16.25 -16.34
CA SER A 309 9.56 15.86 -17.54
C SER A 309 9.51 14.35 -17.71
N THR A 310 10.42 13.61 -17.05
CA THR A 310 10.54 12.15 -17.11
C THR A 310 9.94 11.42 -15.91
N ILE A 311 9.29 12.14 -14.98
CA ILE A 311 8.84 11.59 -13.68
C ILE A 311 7.95 10.35 -13.79
N PHE A 312 7.17 10.22 -14.86
CA PHE A 312 6.32 9.06 -15.15
C PHE A 312 6.95 8.02 -16.08
N ASN A 313 8.18 8.25 -16.57
CA ASN A 313 8.80 7.30 -17.51
C ASN A 313 9.07 5.96 -16.83
N GLY A 314 8.70 4.87 -17.52
CA GLY A 314 8.89 3.50 -17.04
C GLY A 314 8.01 3.12 -15.85
N THR A 315 6.96 3.87 -15.54
CA THR A 315 6.04 3.60 -14.42
C THR A 315 4.82 2.79 -14.85
N LEU A 316 4.20 2.13 -13.91
CA LEU A 316 2.92 1.44 -14.14
C LEU A 316 1.81 2.44 -14.49
N THR A 317 1.81 3.62 -13.86
CA THR A 317 0.86 4.70 -14.15
C THR A 317 0.93 5.16 -15.61
N GLN A 318 2.11 5.17 -16.21
CA GLN A 318 2.27 5.51 -17.63
C GLN A 318 1.68 4.45 -18.56
N THR A 319 1.87 3.19 -18.22
CA THR A 319 1.55 2.07 -19.13
C THR A 319 0.17 1.45 -18.87
N HIS A 320 -0.22 1.32 -17.59
CA HIS A 320 -1.48 0.71 -17.15
C HIS A 320 -2.20 1.59 -16.11
N PRO A 321 -2.62 2.82 -16.47
CA PRO A 321 -3.15 3.82 -15.53
C PRO A 321 -4.36 3.36 -14.71
N PHE A 322 -5.17 2.44 -15.23
CA PHE A 322 -6.36 1.91 -14.55
C PHE A 322 -6.07 0.76 -13.58
N LEU A 323 -4.84 0.21 -13.62
CA LEU A 323 -4.37 -0.83 -12.71
C LEU A 323 -3.33 -0.30 -11.72
N SER A 324 -3.05 1.00 -11.74
CA SER A 324 -2.02 1.64 -10.92
C SER A 324 -2.62 2.28 -9.67
N ILE A 325 -2.06 1.93 -8.51
CA ILE A 325 -2.22 2.66 -7.25
C ILE A 325 -0.95 3.49 -7.03
N THR A 326 -1.08 4.80 -7.12
CA THR A 326 0.04 5.73 -6.93
C THR A 326 0.18 6.12 -5.46
N PHE A 327 1.40 6.26 -4.96
CA PHE A 327 1.67 6.68 -3.58
C PHE A 327 2.97 7.48 -3.49
N VAL A 328 3.12 8.27 -2.44
CA VAL A 328 4.35 9.02 -2.15
C VAL A 328 5.26 8.20 -1.25
N ASP A 329 4.74 7.77 -0.12
CA ASP A 329 5.41 6.88 0.84
C ASP A 329 4.42 5.85 1.40
N ASN A 330 4.95 4.79 2.02
CA ASN A 330 4.19 3.79 2.75
C ASN A 330 4.92 3.36 4.04
N HIS A 331 4.40 2.35 4.71
CA HIS A 331 4.95 1.83 5.96
C HIS A 331 6.30 1.10 5.80
N ASP A 332 6.67 0.68 4.58
CA ASP A 332 7.94 0.02 4.28
C ASP A 332 9.02 1.00 3.79
N SER A 333 8.60 2.08 3.09
CA SER A 333 9.53 3.12 2.63
C SER A 333 9.88 4.15 3.71
N GLN A 334 9.10 4.21 4.82
CA GLN A 334 9.35 5.16 5.91
C GLN A 334 10.70 4.93 6.61
N PRO A 335 11.29 5.95 7.26
CA PRO A 335 12.57 5.83 7.95
C PRO A 335 12.63 4.67 8.93
N MET A 336 13.78 3.98 9.00
CA MET A 336 14.12 2.82 9.82
C MET A 336 13.50 1.49 9.35
N GLN A 337 12.82 1.46 8.21
CA GLN A 337 12.33 0.22 7.60
C GLN A 337 13.30 -0.34 6.55
N ALA A 338 13.18 -1.64 6.25
CA ALA A 338 14.10 -2.35 5.36
C ALA A 338 14.13 -1.78 3.92
N LEU A 339 13.01 -1.24 3.45
CA LEU A 339 12.88 -0.62 2.13
C LEU A 339 12.94 0.91 2.18
N GLN A 340 13.57 1.46 3.24
CA GLN A 340 13.64 2.90 3.46
C GLN A 340 14.05 3.67 2.19
N SER A 341 13.12 4.44 1.65
CA SER A 341 13.27 5.30 0.48
C SER A 341 12.37 6.53 0.60
N TYR A 342 12.36 7.13 1.79
CA TYR A 342 11.44 8.17 2.19
C TYR A 342 11.66 9.45 1.38
N VAL A 343 10.61 9.92 0.72
CA VAL A 343 10.65 11.13 -0.12
C VAL A 343 10.93 12.36 0.75
N GLU A 344 11.89 13.18 0.38
CA GLU A 344 12.27 14.39 1.11
C GLU A 344 11.08 15.33 1.31
N TYR A 345 10.97 15.95 2.48
CA TYR A 345 9.81 16.75 2.89
C TYR A 345 9.45 17.86 1.90
N TRP A 346 10.45 18.51 1.30
CA TRP A 346 10.24 19.60 0.35
C TRP A 346 9.53 19.14 -0.94
N PHE A 347 9.77 17.89 -1.38
CA PHE A 347 9.23 17.36 -2.64
C PHE A 347 7.83 16.75 -2.46
N ARG A 348 7.42 16.36 -1.25
CA ARG A 348 6.13 15.71 -1.02
C ARG A 348 4.92 16.51 -1.50
N PRO A 349 4.82 17.85 -1.30
CA PRO A 349 3.71 18.61 -1.87
C PRO A 349 3.63 18.52 -3.40
N LEU A 350 4.78 18.43 -4.08
CA LEU A 350 4.87 18.24 -5.53
C LEU A 350 4.39 16.82 -5.91
N ALA A 351 4.88 15.80 -5.21
CA ALA A 351 4.50 14.41 -5.43
C ALA A 351 2.99 14.19 -5.19
N TYR A 352 2.43 14.73 -4.10
CA TYR A 352 0.99 14.67 -3.85
C TYR A 352 0.17 15.42 -4.90
N ALA A 353 0.63 16.56 -5.40
CA ALA A 353 -0.05 17.23 -6.51
C ALA A 353 -0.05 16.35 -7.77
N LEU A 354 1.07 15.66 -8.09
CA LEU A 354 1.19 14.74 -9.22
C LEU A 354 0.21 13.56 -9.12
N ILE A 355 0.07 12.93 -7.96
CA ILE A 355 -0.83 11.77 -7.82
C ILE A 355 -2.29 12.14 -7.57
N LEU A 356 -2.56 13.25 -6.85
CA LEU A 356 -3.93 13.64 -6.50
C LEU A 356 -4.65 14.44 -7.59
N LEU A 357 -3.96 15.27 -8.38
CA LEU A 357 -4.59 16.22 -9.28
C LEU A 357 -4.56 15.85 -10.75
N ARG A 358 -3.84 14.78 -11.11
CA ARG A 358 -3.84 14.19 -12.45
C ARG A 358 -4.98 13.18 -12.60
N GLU A 359 -5.26 12.80 -13.84
CA GLU A 359 -6.35 11.88 -14.18
C GLU A 359 -6.01 10.42 -13.88
N HIS A 360 -4.75 10.04 -14.08
CA HIS A 360 -4.30 8.65 -14.12
C HIS A 360 -3.80 8.15 -12.76
N GLY A 361 -4.08 6.88 -12.48
CA GLY A 361 -3.77 6.22 -11.22
C GLY A 361 -4.77 6.54 -10.11
N ILE A 362 -4.89 5.65 -9.14
CA ILE A 362 -5.65 5.88 -7.91
C ILE A 362 -4.65 6.26 -6.82
N PRO A 363 -4.69 7.49 -6.31
CA PRO A 363 -3.74 7.94 -5.30
C PRO A 363 -4.01 7.30 -3.94
N CYS A 364 -2.92 6.89 -3.27
CA CYS A 364 -2.90 6.47 -1.88
C CYS A 364 -2.16 7.49 -1.02
N ILE A 365 -2.84 8.05 -0.03
CA ILE A 365 -2.26 8.98 0.94
C ILE A 365 -1.73 8.18 2.12
N PHE A 366 -0.51 8.48 2.58
CA PHE A 366 0.10 7.84 3.73
C PHE A 366 -0.31 8.54 5.03
N TYR A 367 -0.66 7.78 6.07
CA TYR A 367 -1.15 8.29 7.36
C TYR A 367 -0.30 9.42 7.98
N PRO A 368 1.05 9.29 8.09
CA PRO A 368 1.87 10.35 8.66
C PRO A 368 1.84 11.67 7.89
N ASP A 369 1.58 11.64 6.59
CA ASP A 369 1.50 12.87 5.80
C ASP A 369 0.23 13.69 6.10
N LEU A 370 -0.83 13.04 6.61
CA LEU A 370 -2.04 13.72 7.11
C LEU A 370 -1.89 14.17 8.58
N TYR A 371 -1.36 13.29 9.43
CA TYR A 371 -1.46 13.46 10.89
C TYR A 371 -0.12 13.71 11.57
N GLY A 372 1.00 13.45 10.90
CA GLY A 372 2.31 13.36 11.53
C GLY A 372 2.44 12.12 12.41
N CYS A 373 3.64 11.81 12.83
CA CYS A 373 3.92 10.82 13.88
C CYS A 373 5.31 10.99 14.47
N LYS A 374 5.54 10.40 15.65
CA LYS A 374 6.85 10.31 16.30
C LYS A 374 7.07 8.89 16.79
N TYR A 375 8.28 8.38 16.61
CA TYR A 375 8.66 7.07 17.09
C TYR A 375 10.17 6.99 17.32
N THR A 376 10.60 5.94 18.02
CA THR A 376 12.02 5.62 18.22
C THR A 376 12.28 4.21 17.74
N ASP A 377 13.37 4.00 17.03
CA ASP A 377 13.86 2.69 16.64
C ASP A 377 15.40 2.68 16.65
N LYS A 378 16.00 1.51 16.44
CA LYS A 378 17.44 1.33 16.42
C LYS A 378 17.94 1.34 14.98
N ASN A 379 18.99 2.13 14.75
CA ASN A 379 19.73 2.11 13.48
C ASN A 379 20.58 0.82 13.37
N GLU A 380 21.22 0.63 12.22
CA GLU A 380 22.12 -0.52 11.96
C GLU A 380 23.26 -0.66 12.99
N ALA A 381 23.67 0.43 13.64
CA ALA A 381 24.67 0.42 14.70
C ALA A 381 24.09 0.04 16.08
N GLY A 382 22.77 -0.17 16.18
CA GLY A 382 22.05 -0.48 17.42
C GLY A 382 21.78 0.74 18.30
N GLU A 383 21.97 1.97 17.80
CA GLU A 383 21.72 3.21 18.51
C GLU A 383 20.26 3.62 18.38
N GLU A 384 19.65 4.10 19.46
CA GLU A 384 18.28 4.62 19.43
C GLU A 384 18.24 5.94 18.65
N VAL A 385 17.34 6.02 17.66
CA VAL A 385 17.09 7.19 16.83
C VAL A 385 15.61 7.59 16.96
N GLU A 386 15.39 8.85 17.34
CA GLU A 386 14.06 9.44 17.33
C GLU A 386 13.74 9.96 15.93
N VAL A 387 12.60 9.56 15.39
CA VAL A 387 12.07 9.97 14.09
C VAL A 387 10.80 10.78 14.28
N GLU A 388 10.73 11.96 13.66
CA GLU A 388 9.52 12.78 13.58
C GLU A 388 9.13 12.97 12.12
N LEU A 389 7.95 12.47 11.75
CA LEU A 389 7.34 12.73 10.44
C LEU A 389 6.28 13.80 10.62
N VAL A 390 6.49 14.94 9.98
CA VAL A 390 5.59 16.10 10.10
C VAL A 390 4.51 15.99 9.03
N GLY A 391 3.25 16.13 9.43
CA GLY A 391 2.12 16.19 8.50
C GLY A 391 2.24 17.38 7.53
N LEU A 392 1.75 17.23 6.32
CA LEU A 392 1.83 18.24 5.27
C LEU A 392 0.67 19.26 5.41
N PRO A 393 0.94 20.54 5.69
CA PRO A 393 -0.10 21.52 5.98
C PRO A 393 -1.16 21.66 4.88
N ASN A 394 -0.74 21.53 3.61
CA ASN A 394 -1.60 21.74 2.45
C ASN A 394 -2.24 20.46 1.90
N LEU A 395 -1.94 19.28 2.46
CA LEU A 395 -2.44 18.01 1.93
C LEU A 395 -3.97 17.90 2.00
N HIS A 396 -4.57 18.40 3.09
CA HIS A 396 -6.03 18.49 3.22
C HIS A 396 -6.64 19.32 2.09
N THR A 397 -6.04 20.47 1.77
CA THR A 397 -6.49 21.32 0.66
C THR A 397 -6.35 20.60 -0.67
N ILE A 398 -5.21 19.99 -0.96
CA ILE A 398 -4.95 19.25 -2.20
C ILE A 398 -5.95 18.09 -2.36
N SER A 399 -6.24 17.36 -1.29
CA SER A 399 -7.22 16.26 -1.30
C SER A 399 -8.64 16.74 -1.62
N ARG A 400 -9.06 17.87 -1.03
CA ARG A 400 -10.35 18.49 -1.34
C ARG A 400 -10.40 19.06 -2.77
N VAL A 401 -9.30 19.63 -3.25
CA VAL A 401 -9.17 20.06 -4.66
C VAL A 401 -9.38 18.88 -5.61
N ARG A 402 -8.81 17.69 -5.31
CA ARG A 402 -9.09 16.47 -6.07
C ARG A 402 -10.59 16.17 -6.13
N LYS A 403 -11.26 16.19 -4.97
CA LYS A 403 -12.68 15.86 -4.85
C LYS A 403 -13.56 16.77 -5.71
N PHE A 404 -13.29 18.07 -5.72
CA PHE A 404 -14.21 19.07 -6.26
C PHE A 404 -13.77 19.69 -7.58
N LEU A 405 -12.46 19.77 -7.85
CA LEU A 405 -11.94 20.60 -8.94
C LEU A 405 -11.15 19.82 -10.00
N ALA A 406 -10.57 18.67 -9.67
CA ALA A 406 -9.73 17.91 -10.60
C ALA A 406 -10.57 17.05 -11.57
N HIS A 407 -11.40 17.68 -12.38
CA HIS A 407 -12.30 17.02 -13.32
C HIS A 407 -12.07 17.48 -14.77
N GLY A 408 -12.66 16.76 -15.73
CA GLY A 408 -12.62 17.09 -17.13
C GLY A 408 -11.28 16.74 -17.81
N LEU A 409 -11.12 17.23 -19.05
CA LEU A 409 -9.98 16.91 -19.90
C LEU A 409 -8.67 17.38 -19.30
N GLN A 410 -7.67 16.49 -19.29
CA GLN A 410 -6.29 16.80 -18.91
C GLN A 410 -5.46 17.20 -20.12
N ARG A 411 -4.60 18.24 -19.96
CA ARG A 411 -3.56 18.61 -20.89
C ARG A 411 -2.24 18.75 -20.16
N ASP A 412 -1.21 18.07 -20.63
CA ASP A 412 0.11 18.01 -20.01
C ASP A 412 1.10 18.94 -20.71
N TYR A 413 1.96 19.60 -19.93
CA TYR A 413 3.02 20.51 -20.35
C TYR A 413 4.33 20.11 -19.67
N PHE A 414 4.84 18.93 -20.07
CA PHE A 414 6.08 18.34 -19.54
C PHE A 414 7.22 18.56 -20.53
N ASP A 415 7.47 19.80 -20.88
CA ASP A 415 8.37 20.27 -21.94
C ASP A 415 9.62 21.00 -21.44
N HIS A 416 9.86 20.96 -20.12
CA HIS A 416 11.05 21.55 -19.49
C HIS A 416 11.50 20.71 -18.28
N PRO A 417 12.81 20.42 -18.13
CA PRO A 417 13.31 19.52 -17.09
C PRO A 417 13.01 19.97 -15.65
N ASN A 418 12.98 21.26 -15.38
CA ASN A 418 12.80 21.77 -14.03
C ASN A 418 11.46 22.47 -13.80
N CYS A 419 10.61 22.60 -14.82
CA CYS A 419 9.30 23.22 -14.66
C CYS A 419 8.28 22.48 -15.51
N ILE A 420 7.33 21.81 -14.88
CA ILE A 420 6.24 21.09 -15.53
C ILE A 420 4.89 21.60 -15.05
N GLY A 421 3.85 21.32 -15.81
CA GLY A 421 2.48 21.67 -15.42
C GLY A 421 1.46 20.86 -16.17
N TRP A 422 0.22 20.93 -15.73
CA TRP A 422 -0.95 20.37 -16.42
C TRP A 422 -2.19 21.15 -16.08
N THR A 423 -3.24 20.95 -16.86
CA THR A 423 -4.56 21.51 -16.60
C THR A 423 -5.62 20.41 -16.56
N ARG A 424 -6.66 20.63 -15.79
CA ARG A 424 -7.92 19.88 -15.83
C ARG A 424 -9.00 20.90 -16.20
N GLU A 425 -9.66 20.71 -17.35
CA GLU A 425 -10.58 21.72 -17.91
C GLU A 425 -11.85 21.93 -17.08
N GLY A 426 -12.18 20.96 -16.22
CA GLY A 426 -13.50 20.89 -15.60
C GLY A 426 -14.54 20.25 -16.53
N ASP A 427 -15.71 19.91 -15.99
CA ASP A 427 -16.82 19.34 -16.74
C ASP A 427 -18.18 19.87 -16.25
N ASP A 428 -19.25 19.52 -16.95
CA ASP A 428 -20.60 19.98 -16.65
C ASP A 428 -21.25 19.20 -15.50
N GLU A 429 -20.75 17.99 -15.20
CA GLU A 429 -21.21 17.19 -14.06
C GLU A 429 -20.72 17.80 -12.73
N ASN A 430 -19.57 18.49 -12.77
CA ASN A 430 -18.96 19.18 -11.64
C ASN A 430 -18.84 20.67 -11.92
N PRO A 431 -19.93 21.45 -11.77
CA PRO A 431 -19.92 22.88 -12.02
C PRO A 431 -18.85 23.61 -11.17
N ASN A 432 -18.14 24.56 -11.79
CA ASN A 432 -17.02 25.31 -11.21
C ASN A 432 -15.74 24.47 -11.01
N SER A 433 -15.67 23.24 -11.49
CA SER A 433 -14.42 22.48 -11.54
C SER A 433 -13.48 23.04 -12.60
N GLY A 434 -12.22 22.69 -12.49
CA GLY A 434 -11.13 23.11 -13.37
C GLY A 434 -9.96 23.70 -12.57
N LEU A 435 -8.76 23.35 -12.96
CA LEU A 435 -7.53 23.81 -12.32
C LEU A 435 -6.34 23.76 -13.28
N ALA A 436 -5.34 24.60 -12.99
CA ALA A 436 -4.02 24.51 -13.58
C ALA A 436 -2.99 24.30 -12.47
N VAL A 437 -2.11 23.33 -12.64
CA VAL A 437 -1.01 23.04 -11.72
C VAL A 437 0.29 23.33 -12.41
N VAL A 438 1.19 24.03 -11.74
CA VAL A 438 2.56 24.25 -12.18
C VAL A 438 3.50 24.01 -11.01
N MET A 439 4.63 23.35 -11.27
CA MET A 439 5.63 23.06 -10.26
C MET A 439 7.04 23.18 -10.81
N SER A 440 7.97 23.45 -9.90
CA SER A 440 9.40 23.51 -10.20
C SER A 440 10.21 22.79 -9.11
N ASN A 441 11.25 22.04 -9.51
CA ASN A 441 12.27 21.49 -8.60
C ASN A 441 13.54 22.34 -8.57
N GLY A 442 13.58 23.46 -9.31
CA GLY A 442 14.69 24.42 -9.36
C GLY A 442 14.22 25.85 -9.01
N ASP A 443 14.55 26.82 -9.84
CA ASP A 443 14.15 28.22 -9.70
C ASP A 443 12.65 28.44 -9.89
N ASP A 444 12.19 29.70 -9.68
CA ASP A 444 10.82 30.10 -9.98
C ASP A 444 10.45 29.72 -11.41
N GLY A 445 9.27 29.11 -11.57
CA GLY A 445 8.78 28.63 -12.84
C GLY A 445 7.57 29.42 -13.35
N ILE A 446 7.36 29.39 -14.67
CA ILE A 446 6.15 29.88 -15.32
C ILE A 446 5.81 29.01 -16.52
N LYS A 447 4.53 28.68 -16.70
CA LYS A 447 4.04 27.90 -17.83
C LYS A 447 2.84 28.56 -18.48
N ARG A 448 2.90 28.75 -19.81
CA ARG A 448 1.73 29.08 -20.59
C ARG A 448 0.94 27.82 -20.89
N MET A 449 -0.30 27.74 -20.37
CA MET A 449 -1.12 26.52 -20.46
C MET A 449 -2.56 26.88 -20.88
N GLU A 450 -3.19 25.97 -21.64
CA GLU A 450 -4.60 26.01 -21.97
C GLU A 450 -5.43 25.37 -20.86
N ILE A 451 -6.35 26.14 -20.27
CA ILE A 451 -7.36 25.62 -19.33
C ILE A 451 -8.70 25.36 -20.02
N GLY A 452 -8.91 25.90 -21.21
CA GLY A 452 -10.11 25.75 -22.01
C GLY A 452 -11.01 26.98 -22.08
N LEU A 453 -11.77 27.07 -23.18
CA LEU A 453 -12.63 28.24 -23.48
C LEU A 453 -13.71 28.50 -22.43
N ARG A 454 -14.15 27.49 -21.69
CA ARG A 454 -15.14 27.64 -20.60
C ARG A 454 -14.68 28.55 -19.47
N HIS A 455 -13.38 28.81 -19.38
CA HIS A 455 -12.78 29.69 -18.37
C HIS A 455 -12.37 31.06 -18.91
N ALA A 456 -12.64 31.36 -20.19
CA ALA A 456 -12.27 32.65 -20.79
C ALA A 456 -12.84 33.85 -20.00
N GLY A 457 -11.99 34.83 -19.66
CA GLY A 457 -12.31 35.97 -18.85
C GLY A 457 -12.43 35.71 -17.34
N ILE A 458 -12.30 34.46 -16.89
CA ILE A 458 -12.37 34.12 -15.46
C ILE A 458 -11.00 34.36 -14.82
N THR A 459 -11.01 34.85 -13.58
CA THR A 459 -9.80 35.07 -12.78
C THR A 459 -9.49 33.83 -11.94
N PHE A 460 -8.25 33.33 -12.02
CA PHE A 460 -7.72 32.26 -11.21
C PHE A 460 -6.76 32.78 -10.15
N THR A 461 -6.76 32.15 -8.97
CA THR A 461 -5.84 32.42 -7.85
C THR A 461 -5.19 31.15 -7.40
N ASP A 462 -3.99 31.22 -6.79
CA ASP A 462 -3.33 30.07 -6.21
C ASP A 462 -4.00 29.68 -4.89
N ILE A 463 -4.67 28.51 -4.87
CA ILE A 463 -5.42 28.05 -3.69
C ILE A 463 -4.52 27.68 -2.51
N LEU A 464 -3.23 27.38 -2.76
CA LEU A 464 -2.25 27.12 -1.70
C LEU A 464 -1.72 28.42 -1.06
N GLY A 465 -1.99 29.56 -1.69
CA GLY A 465 -1.56 30.88 -1.18
C GLY A 465 -0.06 31.14 -1.29
N HIS A 466 0.68 30.36 -2.08
CA HIS A 466 2.11 30.55 -2.30
C HIS A 466 2.38 31.76 -3.21
N ARG A 467 1.42 32.09 -4.08
CA ARG A 467 1.46 33.21 -5.02
C ARG A 467 0.26 34.10 -4.79
N SER A 468 0.44 35.45 -4.92
CA SER A 468 -0.60 36.43 -4.68
C SER A 468 -1.20 37.05 -5.95
N GLU A 469 -0.69 36.63 -7.11
CA GLU A 469 -1.14 37.11 -8.41
C GLU A 469 -2.58 36.66 -8.70
N GLN A 470 -3.29 37.47 -9.49
CA GLN A 470 -4.58 37.13 -10.07
C GLN A 470 -4.39 36.92 -11.56
N ILE A 471 -4.63 35.69 -12.05
CA ILE A 471 -4.43 35.29 -13.43
C ILE A 471 -5.76 35.32 -14.17
N VAL A 472 -5.90 36.21 -15.16
CA VAL A 472 -7.09 36.26 -16.02
C VAL A 472 -6.87 35.38 -17.23
N ILE A 473 -7.76 34.40 -17.46
CA ILE A 473 -7.74 33.55 -18.61
C ILE A 473 -8.09 34.33 -19.88
N ASP A 474 -7.29 34.25 -20.91
CA ASP A 474 -7.52 34.96 -22.18
C ASP A 474 -8.75 34.44 -22.96
N GLU A 475 -9.13 35.14 -24.04
CA GLU A 475 -10.28 34.76 -24.87
C GLU A 475 -10.13 33.39 -25.58
N GLN A 476 -8.92 32.87 -25.66
CA GLN A 476 -8.60 31.56 -26.23
C GLN A 476 -8.52 30.46 -25.17
N GLY A 477 -8.74 30.78 -23.90
CA GLY A 477 -8.67 29.77 -22.81
C GLY A 477 -7.27 29.52 -22.29
N TRP A 478 -6.31 30.43 -22.51
CA TRP A 478 -4.91 30.30 -22.10
C TRP A 478 -4.53 31.31 -21.03
N ALA A 479 -3.51 30.97 -20.23
CA ALA A 479 -2.85 31.95 -19.36
C ALA A 479 -1.41 31.49 -19.02
N ASP A 480 -0.64 32.42 -18.44
CA ASP A 480 0.69 32.18 -17.89
C ASP A 480 0.57 31.95 -16.38
N PHE A 481 0.88 30.72 -15.94
CA PHE A 481 0.76 30.29 -14.55
C PHE A 481 2.14 30.17 -13.90
N PRO A 482 2.48 31.02 -12.89
CA PRO A 482 3.75 30.94 -12.18
C PRO A 482 3.71 29.97 -10.99
N CYS A 483 4.91 29.51 -10.55
CA CYS A 483 5.15 28.84 -9.28
C CYS A 483 6.46 29.32 -8.65
N ASN A 484 6.59 29.13 -7.34
CA ASN A 484 7.84 29.43 -6.64
C ASN A 484 8.90 28.34 -6.91
N ALA A 485 10.16 28.71 -6.70
CA ALA A 485 11.28 27.79 -6.65
C ALA A 485 11.02 26.62 -5.70
N LYS A 486 11.38 25.39 -6.13
CA LYS A 486 11.18 24.16 -5.36
C LYS A 486 9.76 24.04 -4.77
N GLY A 487 8.75 24.35 -5.59
CA GLY A 487 7.38 24.42 -5.12
C GLY A 487 6.33 24.09 -6.16
N VAL A 488 5.09 24.09 -5.72
CA VAL A 488 3.89 23.87 -6.53
C VAL A 488 2.87 24.95 -6.28
N SER A 489 2.18 25.40 -7.33
CA SER A 489 1.01 26.28 -7.28
C SER A 489 -0.17 25.62 -7.97
N ILE A 490 -1.35 25.75 -7.37
CA ILE A 490 -2.61 25.20 -7.86
C ILE A 490 -3.56 26.34 -8.12
N TRP A 491 -3.76 26.66 -9.36
CA TRP A 491 -4.55 27.78 -9.84
C TRP A 491 -5.99 27.36 -10.17
N THR A 492 -6.96 28.08 -9.62
CA THR A 492 -8.39 27.81 -9.84
C THR A 492 -9.21 29.08 -9.70
N SER A 493 -10.43 29.10 -10.23
CA SER A 493 -11.36 30.21 -10.15
C SER A 493 -11.99 30.43 -8.77
N GLY A 494 -11.61 29.65 -7.80
CA GLY A 494 -12.08 29.73 -6.43
C GLY A 494 -12.92 28.53 -6.04
N TYR A 495 -12.61 28.05 -4.87
CA TYR A 495 -13.34 27.04 -4.13
C TYR A 495 -14.08 27.77 -3.03
N ASN A 496 -15.37 28.01 -3.21
CA ASN A 496 -16.21 28.51 -2.11
C ASN A 496 -16.37 27.38 -1.10
N GLN A 497 -15.70 27.51 0.04
CA GLN A 497 -15.79 26.61 1.19
C GLN A 497 -17.22 26.49 1.70
#